data_0e65765a51e99e18b02ab389e1bba030
#
_entry.id   0e65765a51e99e18b02ab389e1bba030
#
_cell.length_a   1.000
_cell.length_b   1.000
_cell.length_c   1.000
_cell.angle_alpha   90.00
_cell.angle_beta   90.00
_cell.angle_gamma   90.00
#
_symmetry.space_group_name_H-M   'P 1'
#
loop_
_entity.id
_entity.type
_entity.pdbx_description
1 polymer ?
#
loop_
_entity_poly.entity_id
_entity_poly.type
_entity_poly.pdbx_seq_one_letter_code
_entity_poly.pdbx_strand_id
1 'polypeptide(L)'
;MGRRLAPLRRSLDAMPSPVRERPGLLLRDPFRYTENVVIVPPPLVPFLRFFDGGHDEGDLAAALYRATGELGAGEYARGLADSLGRGGFLEDDELERRRSERERAFAGAARREPSHQGAAYPEDERALRATLARYLEGAGPDEEPAPRRVLAVAAPHVSPEGGWRSYASAYRALPGDAGERT
;
A
#
# COMPACT_ATOMS: atom_id res chain seq x y z
N MET A 1 33.24 -7.31 -15.41
CA MET A 1 31.80 -7.20 -15.77
C MET A 1 31.08 -6.87 -14.49
N GLY A 2 30.42 -5.70 -14.41
CA GLY A 2 29.71 -5.27 -13.22
C GLY A 2 28.43 -6.10 -12.98
N ARG A 3 27.89 -6.08 -11.75
CA ARG A 3 26.60 -6.67 -11.44
C ARG A 3 25.51 -5.94 -12.25
N ARG A 4 24.70 -6.69 -13.01
CA ARG A 4 23.58 -6.13 -13.77
C ARG A 4 22.53 -5.58 -12.81
N LEU A 5 21.99 -4.41 -13.13
CA LEU A 5 20.92 -3.77 -12.36
C LEU A 5 19.58 -4.35 -12.80
N ALA A 6 18.86 -4.96 -11.86
CA ALA A 6 17.49 -5.44 -12.11
C ALA A 6 16.55 -4.25 -12.37
N PRO A 7 15.47 -4.43 -13.17
CA PRO A 7 14.52 -3.37 -13.45
C PRO A 7 13.82 -2.85 -12.19
N LEU A 8 13.61 -1.54 -12.11
CA LEU A 8 12.72 -0.96 -11.13
C LEU A 8 11.29 -1.42 -11.44
N ARG A 9 10.57 -1.89 -10.44
CA ARG A 9 9.18 -2.37 -10.58
C ARG A 9 8.28 -1.27 -11.12
N ARG A 10 7.52 -1.57 -12.17
CA ARG A 10 6.55 -0.65 -12.77
C ARG A 10 5.28 -0.47 -11.94
N SER A 11 5.03 -1.39 -11.02
CA SER A 11 3.85 -1.42 -10.16
C SER A 11 3.98 -0.58 -8.88
N LEU A 12 5.09 0.13 -8.69
CA LEU A 12 5.29 0.99 -7.53
C LEU A 12 4.50 2.29 -7.65
N ASP A 13 3.96 2.76 -6.53
CA ASP A 13 3.54 4.15 -6.40
C ASP A 13 4.79 5.03 -6.30
N ALA A 14 4.83 6.08 -7.11
CA ALA A 14 5.90 7.08 -7.10
C ALA A 14 5.27 8.47 -6.96
N MET A 15 5.61 9.18 -5.88
CA MET A 15 5.04 10.49 -5.58
C MET A 15 6.05 11.39 -4.88
N PRO A 16 5.88 12.72 -4.90
CA PRO A 16 6.70 13.61 -4.08
C PRO A 16 6.64 13.22 -2.61
N SER A 17 7.79 13.27 -1.92
CA SER A 17 7.84 12.99 -0.49
C SER A 17 6.94 13.93 0.29
N PRO A 18 6.03 13.43 1.15
CA PRO A 18 5.23 14.26 2.05
C PRO A 18 6.04 14.77 3.25
N VAL A 19 7.25 14.27 3.47
CA VAL A 19 8.12 14.63 4.58
C VAL A 19 8.98 15.81 4.17
N ARG A 20 8.72 17.00 4.74
CA ARG A 20 9.40 18.24 4.39
C ARG A 20 10.91 18.18 4.60
N GLU A 21 11.35 17.52 5.67
CA GLU A 21 12.76 17.35 6.05
C GLU A 21 13.51 16.34 5.18
N ARG A 22 12.77 15.58 4.37
CA ARG A 22 13.31 14.55 3.46
C ARG A 22 12.68 14.69 2.07
N PRO A 23 13.01 15.76 1.34
CA PRO A 23 12.51 15.96 -0.02
C PRO A 23 13.01 14.85 -0.95
N GLY A 24 12.21 14.49 -1.94
CA GLY A 24 12.58 13.48 -2.92
C GLY A 24 11.39 12.76 -3.53
N LEU A 25 11.68 11.66 -4.22
CA LEU A 25 10.69 10.77 -4.78
C LEU A 25 10.45 9.62 -3.78
N LEU A 26 9.24 9.57 -3.22
CA LEU A 26 8.80 8.47 -2.39
C LEU A 26 8.35 7.32 -3.30
N LEU A 27 8.91 6.13 -3.05
CA LEU A 27 8.49 4.88 -3.67
C LEU A 27 7.88 3.97 -2.61
N ARG A 28 6.72 3.39 -2.91
CA ARG A 28 6.07 2.38 -2.06
C ARG A 28 5.40 1.31 -2.93
N ASP A 29 5.18 0.15 -2.31
CA ASP A 29 4.50 -0.97 -2.94
C ASP A 29 3.00 -0.98 -2.60
N PRO A 30 2.10 -0.67 -3.55
CA PRO A 30 0.65 -0.72 -3.30
C PRO A 30 0.15 -2.16 -3.11
N PHE A 31 0.87 -3.18 -3.61
CA PHE A 31 0.54 -4.59 -3.44
C PHE A 31 1.07 -5.19 -2.13
N ARG A 32 1.88 -4.42 -1.39
CA ARG A 32 2.45 -4.84 -0.10
C ARG A 32 3.25 -6.14 -0.14
N TYR A 33 3.95 -6.44 -1.23
CA TYR A 33 4.99 -7.49 -1.23
C TYR A 33 6.17 -7.06 -0.36
N THR A 34 6.32 -5.75 -0.16
CA THR A 34 7.18 -5.15 0.86
C THR A 34 6.43 -4.07 1.61
N GLU A 35 6.67 -3.97 2.91
CA GLU A 35 6.18 -2.83 3.74
C GLU A 35 7.18 -1.67 3.76
N ASN A 36 8.32 -1.82 3.08
CA ASN A 36 9.33 -0.77 3.01
C ASN A 36 8.83 0.42 2.19
N VAL A 37 9.27 1.60 2.60
CA VAL A 37 9.11 2.85 1.86
C VAL A 37 10.50 3.45 1.69
N VAL A 38 10.84 3.89 0.49
CA VAL A 38 12.10 4.58 0.23
C VAL A 38 11.83 5.98 -0.31
N ILE A 39 12.60 6.95 0.18
CA ILE A 39 12.62 8.30 -0.38
C ILE A 39 13.96 8.47 -1.09
N VAL A 40 13.90 8.55 -2.41
CA VAL A 40 15.06 8.79 -3.26
C VAL A 40 15.33 10.29 -3.29
N PRO A 41 16.50 10.76 -2.81
CA PRO A 41 16.84 12.18 -2.83
C PRO A 41 16.79 12.77 -4.24
N PRO A 42 16.41 14.05 -4.41
CA PRO A 42 16.26 14.66 -5.75
C PRO A 42 17.45 14.48 -6.68
N PRO A 43 18.72 14.59 -6.23
CA PRO A 43 19.87 14.38 -7.10
C PRO A 43 20.00 12.97 -7.64
N LEU A 44 19.43 11.96 -6.95
CA LEU A 44 19.51 10.55 -7.35
C LEU A 44 18.33 10.10 -8.23
N VAL A 45 17.22 10.84 -8.26
CA VAL A 45 16.04 10.46 -9.05
C VAL A 45 16.34 10.23 -10.53
N PRO A 46 17.15 11.05 -11.24
CA PRO A 46 17.47 10.81 -12.65
C PRO A 46 18.24 9.50 -12.90
N PHE A 47 18.88 8.94 -11.88
CA PHE A 47 19.66 7.70 -11.98
C PHE A 47 18.81 6.44 -11.83
N LEU A 48 17.56 6.55 -11.41
CA LEU A 48 16.63 5.41 -11.39
C LEU A 48 16.41 4.80 -12.79
N ARG A 49 16.62 5.58 -13.85
CA ARG A 49 16.57 5.10 -15.24
C ARG A 49 17.55 3.99 -15.59
N PHE A 50 18.62 3.83 -14.80
CA PHE A 50 19.60 2.75 -14.99
C PHE A 50 19.11 1.39 -14.51
N PHE A 51 18.02 1.38 -13.73
CA PHE A 51 17.36 0.17 -13.27
C PHE A 51 16.33 -0.29 -14.31
N ASP A 52 16.80 -0.67 -15.49
CA ASP A 52 16.01 -1.08 -16.65
C ASP A 52 16.30 -2.52 -17.11
N GLY A 53 17.25 -3.21 -16.43
CA GLY A 53 17.72 -4.53 -16.80
C GLY A 53 18.76 -4.54 -17.92
N GLY A 54 19.08 -3.36 -18.52
CA GLY A 54 20.06 -3.21 -19.58
C GLY A 54 21.43 -2.74 -19.11
N HIS A 55 21.46 -2.00 -18.01
CA HIS A 55 22.68 -1.40 -17.44
C HIS A 55 23.27 -2.24 -16.30
N ASP A 56 24.54 -1.97 -15.98
CA ASP A 56 25.21 -2.55 -14.83
C ASP A 56 25.63 -1.47 -13.80
N GLU A 57 26.18 -1.91 -12.66
CA GLU A 57 26.66 -0.99 -11.61
C GLU A 57 27.76 -0.06 -12.09
N GLY A 58 28.60 -0.52 -13.05
CA GLY A 58 29.64 0.30 -13.64
C GLY A 58 29.06 1.45 -14.47
N ASP A 59 28.00 1.20 -15.24
CA ASP A 59 27.30 2.23 -16.01
C ASP A 59 26.72 3.31 -15.08
N LEU A 60 26.07 2.88 -14.00
CA LEU A 60 25.52 3.77 -12.99
C LEU A 60 26.62 4.58 -12.28
N ALA A 61 27.71 3.92 -11.87
CA ALA A 61 28.86 4.58 -11.25
C ALA A 61 29.50 5.61 -12.17
N ALA A 62 29.68 5.28 -13.45
CA ALA A 62 30.22 6.20 -14.44
C ALA A 62 29.30 7.42 -14.68
N ALA A 63 28.00 7.20 -14.65
CA ALA A 63 27.02 8.29 -14.78
C ALA A 63 27.03 9.20 -13.55
N LEU A 64 27.08 8.62 -12.34
CA LEU A 64 27.19 9.38 -11.08
C LEU A 64 28.49 10.19 -11.04
N TYR A 65 29.62 9.57 -11.40
CA TYR A 65 30.93 10.27 -11.46
C TYR A 65 30.86 11.47 -12.43
N ARG A 66 30.32 11.28 -13.62
CA ARG A 66 30.18 12.39 -14.60
C ARG A 66 29.30 13.54 -14.08
N ALA A 67 28.30 13.24 -13.24
CA ALA A 67 27.40 14.25 -12.71
C ALA A 67 27.97 14.98 -11.49
N THR A 68 28.76 14.30 -10.66
CA THR A 68 29.22 14.82 -9.35
C THR A 68 30.73 15.12 -9.30
N GLY A 69 31.53 14.45 -10.11
CA GLY A 69 33.01 14.46 -10.02
C GLY A 69 33.58 13.66 -8.83
N GLU A 70 32.70 12.98 -8.05
CA GLU A 70 33.13 12.30 -6.81
C GLU A 70 33.73 10.92 -7.09
N LEU A 71 34.90 10.64 -6.52
CA LEU A 71 35.58 9.34 -6.64
C LEU A 71 34.81 8.20 -5.97
N GLY A 72 33.95 8.52 -5.00
CA GLY A 72 33.05 7.55 -4.32
C GLY A 72 31.83 7.09 -5.12
N ALA A 73 31.69 7.51 -6.40
CA ALA A 73 30.50 7.20 -7.22
C ALA A 73 30.15 5.69 -7.29
N GLY A 74 31.19 4.81 -7.27
CA GLY A 74 30.97 3.36 -7.25
C GLY A 74 30.33 2.84 -5.97
N GLU A 75 30.62 3.44 -4.84
CA GLU A 75 29.99 3.10 -3.55
C GLU A 75 28.56 3.58 -3.50
N TYR A 76 28.28 4.80 -3.99
CA TYR A 76 26.93 5.32 -4.13
C TYR A 76 26.06 4.47 -5.07
N ALA A 77 26.60 4.05 -6.23
CA ALA A 77 25.92 3.17 -7.17
C ALA A 77 25.51 1.85 -6.51
N ARG A 78 26.45 1.23 -5.81
CA ARG A 78 26.24 -0.02 -5.07
C ARG A 78 25.23 0.15 -3.94
N GLY A 79 25.38 1.21 -3.14
CA GLY A 79 24.47 1.53 -2.04
C GLY A 79 23.03 1.75 -2.51
N LEU A 80 22.83 2.43 -3.65
CA LEU A 80 21.51 2.64 -4.24
C LEU A 80 20.92 1.30 -4.74
N ALA A 81 21.69 0.51 -5.48
CA ALA A 81 21.27 -0.79 -5.98
C ALA A 81 20.88 -1.75 -4.83
N ASP A 82 21.71 -1.81 -3.79
CA ASP A 82 21.46 -2.65 -2.62
C ASP A 82 20.26 -2.18 -1.81
N SER A 83 20.04 -0.89 -1.69
CA SER A 83 18.88 -0.34 -0.98
C SER A 83 17.58 -0.65 -1.70
N LEU A 84 17.55 -0.50 -3.03
CA LEU A 84 16.40 -0.83 -3.85
C LEU A 84 16.12 -2.35 -3.86
N GLY A 85 17.14 -3.18 -4.02
CA GLY A 85 17.00 -4.65 -4.02
C GLY A 85 16.51 -5.17 -2.68
N ARG A 86 17.23 -4.87 -1.57
CA ARG A 86 16.81 -5.29 -0.22
C ARG A 86 15.45 -4.71 0.17
N GLY A 87 15.10 -3.54 -0.36
CA GLY A 87 13.79 -2.92 -0.15
C GLY A 87 12.65 -3.63 -0.86
N GLY A 88 12.92 -4.49 -1.85
CA GLY A 88 11.89 -5.17 -2.66
C GLY A 88 11.31 -4.25 -3.75
N PHE A 89 12.09 -3.28 -4.22
CA PHE A 89 11.68 -2.34 -5.26
C PHE A 89 12.13 -2.73 -6.67
N LEU A 90 12.95 -3.77 -6.80
CA LEU A 90 13.44 -4.27 -8.09
C LEU A 90 12.69 -5.54 -8.52
N GLU A 91 12.66 -5.79 -9.83
CA GLU A 91 12.16 -7.04 -10.41
C GLU A 91 13.30 -8.08 -10.38
N ASP A 92 13.49 -8.70 -9.22
CA ASP A 92 14.56 -9.65 -8.93
C ASP A 92 14.01 -10.90 -8.19
N ASP A 93 14.90 -11.86 -7.91
CA ASP A 93 14.55 -13.11 -7.21
C ASP A 93 13.99 -12.85 -5.81
N GLU A 94 14.40 -11.78 -5.15
CA GLU A 94 13.88 -11.40 -3.83
C GLU A 94 12.42 -10.99 -3.91
N LEU A 95 12.01 -10.22 -4.92
CA LEU A 95 10.62 -9.89 -5.17
C LEU A 95 9.79 -11.15 -5.42
N GLU A 96 10.28 -12.04 -6.28
CA GLU A 96 9.55 -13.28 -6.62
C GLU A 96 9.37 -14.19 -5.39
N ARG A 97 10.38 -14.26 -4.52
CA ARG A 97 10.29 -14.97 -3.25
C ARG A 97 9.20 -14.36 -2.35
N ARG A 98 9.21 -13.04 -2.14
CA ARG A 98 8.22 -12.32 -1.33
C ARG A 98 6.81 -12.49 -1.87
N ARG A 99 6.66 -12.38 -3.18
CA ARG A 99 5.39 -12.58 -3.87
C ARG A 99 4.84 -13.98 -3.63
N SER A 100 5.65 -14.99 -3.89
CA SER A 100 5.28 -16.41 -3.70
C SER A 100 4.95 -16.74 -2.24
N GLU A 101 5.68 -16.15 -1.27
CA GLU A 101 5.39 -16.31 0.15
C GLU A 101 4.04 -15.71 0.51
N ARG A 102 3.75 -14.49 0.03
CA ARG A 102 2.49 -13.81 0.31
C ARG A 102 1.29 -14.50 -0.34
N GLU A 103 1.43 -14.93 -1.60
CA GLU A 103 0.39 -15.69 -2.29
C GLU A 103 0.09 -17.02 -1.59
N ARG A 104 1.12 -17.75 -1.16
CA ARG A 104 0.95 -19.00 -0.37
C ARG A 104 0.30 -18.73 0.97
N ALA A 105 0.72 -17.70 1.69
CA ALA A 105 0.12 -17.32 2.96
C ALA A 105 -1.36 -16.96 2.79
N PHE A 106 -1.71 -16.20 1.74
CA PHE A 106 -3.09 -15.88 1.42
C PHE A 106 -3.92 -17.12 1.07
N ALA A 107 -3.40 -17.99 0.20
CA ALA A 107 -4.10 -19.20 -0.21
C ALA A 107 -4.30 -20.21 0.93
N GLY A 108 -3.36 -20.26 1.89
CA GLY A 108 -3.43 -21.14 3.07
C GLY A 108 -4.22 -20.56 4.24
N ALA A 109 -4.60 -19.29 4.21
CA ALA A 109 -5.32 -18.66 5.30
C ALA A 109 -6.79 -19.10 5.33
N ALA A 110 -7.26 -19.62 6.48
CA ALA A 110 -8.66 -19.97 6.69
C ALA A 110 -9.57 -18.73 6.72
N ARG A 111 -9.02 -17.57 7.06
CA ARG A 111 -9.72 -16.27 7.11
C ARG A 111 -8.81 -15.18 6.54
N ARG A 112 -9.43 -14.21 5.91
CA ARG A 112 -8.74 -12.99 5.51
C ARG A 112 -8.78 -11.98 6.66
N GLU A 113 -7.60 -11.59 7.12
CA GLU A 113 -7.49 -10.56 8.16
C GLU A 113 -7.89 -9.18 7.61
N PRO A 114 -8.61 -8.37 8.42
CA PRO A 114 -9.04 -7.04 8.02
C PRO A 114 -7.83 -6.09 7.87
N SER A 115 -7.62 -5.57 6.66
CA SER A 115 -6.44 -4.73 6.35
C SER A 115 -6.49 -3.30 6.91
N HIS A 116 -7.64 -2.86 7.42
CA HIS A 116 -7.86 -1.50 7.92
C HIS A 116 -8.19 -1.44 9.41
N GLN A 117 -8.11 -2.58 10.08
CA GLN A 117 -8.28 -2.72 11.52
C GLN A 117 -7.22 -1.87 12.27
N GLY A 118 -7.64 -1.15 13.30
CA GLY A 118 -6.79 -0.23 14.05
C GLY A 118 -6.56 1.13 13.38
N ALA A 119 -6.60 1.19 12.04
CA ALA A 119 -6.36 2.43 11.29
C ALA A 119 -7.66 3.16 10.90
N ALA A 120 -8.65 2.44 10.36
CA ALA A 120 -9.91 3.03 9.90
C ALA A 120 -11.09 2.76 10.83
N TYR A 121 -10.98 1.79 11.73
CA TYR A 121 -11.97 1.43 12.74
C TYR A 121 -11.27 0.71 13.91
N PRO A 122 -11.87 0.69 15.13
CA PRO A 122 -11.27 0.07 16.30
C PRO A 122 -10.91 -1.40 16.06
N GLU A 123 -9.76 -1.82 16.58
CA GLU A 123 -9.29 -3.21 16.54
C GLU A 123 -10.03 -4.06 17.57
N ASP A 124 -10.30 -3.50 18.75
CA ASP A 124 -11.05 -4.16 19.81
C ASP A 124 -12.53 -4.35 19.41
N GLU A 125 -13.02 -5.59 19.48
CA GLU A 125 -14.38 -5.95 19.06
C GLU A 125 -15.45 -5.17 19.83
N ARG A 126 -15.28 -4.97 21.13
CA ARG A 126 -16.24 -4.25 21.97
C ARG A 126 -16.30 -2.76 21.59
N ALA A 127 -15.14 -2.16 21.38
CA ALA A 127 -15.03 -0.77 20.93
C ALA A 127 -15.63 -0.59 19.52
N LEU A 128 -15.39 -1.54 18.62
CA LEU A 128 -15.94 -1.55 17.27
C LEU A 128 -17.49 -1.63 17.33
N ARG A 129 -18.03 -2.60 18.09
CA ARG A 129 -19.50 -2.73 18.27
C ARG A 129 -20.13 -1.47 18.84
N ALA A 130 -19.51 -0.85 19.85
CA ALA A 130 -19.98 0.41 20.43
C ALA A 130 -19.94 1.57 19.41
N THR A 131 -18.92 1.62 18.57
CA THR A 131 -18.80 2.63 17.52
C THR A 131 -19.87 2.48 16.44
N LEU A 132 -20.11 1.25 15.98
CA LEU A 132 -21.14 0.96 14.99
C LEU A 132 -22.55 1.21 15.53
N ALA A 133 -22.83 0.82 16.78
CA ALA A 133 -24.10 1.11 17.43
C ALA A 133 -24.38 2.62 17.47
N ARG A 134 -23.40 3.41 17.87
CA ARG A 134 -23.50 4.88 17.90
C ARG A 134 -23.78 5.48 16.50
N TYR A 135 -23.18 4.92 15.43
CA TYR A 135 -23.47 5.34 14.07
C TYR A 135 -24.92 5.05 13.67
N LEU A 136 -25.42 3.87 14.00
CA LEU A 136 -26.81 3.48 13.71
C LEU A 136 -27.81 4.35 14.48
N GLU A 137 -27.55 4.62 15.76
CA GLU A 137 -28.40 5.49 16.60
C GLU A 137 -28.41 6.94 16.11
N GLY A 138 -27.22 7.47 15.72
CA GLY A 138 -27.05 8.86 15.33
C GLY A 138 -27.64 9.23 13.97
N ALA A 139 -28.03 8.25 13.15
CA ALA A 139 -28.61 8.51 11.82
C ALA A 139 -30.06 9.03 11.85
N GLY A 140 -30.69 9.09 13.03
CA GLY A 140 -32.08 9.53 13.17
C GLY A 140 -33.09 8.47 12.68
N PRO A 141 -34.38 8.73 12.78
CA PRO A 141 -35.42 7.87 12.22
C PRO A 141 -35.39 7.93 10.69
N ASP A 142 -35.62 6.80 10.03
CA ASP A 142 -35.80 6.78 8.59
C ASP A 142 -37.09 7.51 8.20
N GLU A 143 -37.02 8.42 7.25
CA GLU A 143 -38.17 9.15 6.73
C GLU A 143 -39.06 8.28 5.83
N GLU A 144 -38.54 7.16 5.33
CA GLU A 144 -39.26 6.22 4.48
C GLU A 144 -39.47 4.87 5.17
N PRO A 145 -40.64 4.24 4.99
CA PRO A 145 -40.87 2.90 5.51
C PRO A 145 -39.91 1.91 4.85
N ALA A 146 -39.23 1.09 5.67
CA ALA A 146 -38.35 0.06 5.19
C ALA A 146 -39.05 -0.84 4.16
N PRO A 147 -38.38 -1.19 3.05
CA PRO A 147 -38.96 -2.08 2.05
C PRO A 147 -39.32 -3.44 2.70
N ARG A 148 -40.45 -4.03 2.30
CA ARG A 148 -40.93 -5.32 2.85
C ARG A 148 -39.94 -6.48 2.69
N ARG A 149 -39.01 -6.36 1.74
CA ARG A 149 -37.98 -7.35 1.47
C ARG A 149 -36.73 -6.66 0.92
N VAL A 150 -35.62 -6.71 1.68
CA VAL A 150 -34.31 -6.26 1.22
C VAL A 150 -33.64 -7.39 0.48
N LEU A 151 -33.30 -7.20 -0.79
CA LEU A 151 -32.58 -8.16 -1.64
C LEU A 151 -31.08 -7.87 -1.69
N ALA A 152 -30.72 -6.61 -1.62
CA ALA A 152 -29.33 -6.14 -1.63
C ALA A 152 -29.23 -4.78 -0.96
N VAL A 153 -28.05 -4.46 -0.44
CA VAL A 153 -27.69 -3.15 0.10
C VAL A 153 -26.46 -2.64 -0.63
N ALA A 154 -26.51 -1.39 -1.08
CA ALA A 154 -25.36 -0.69 -1.63
C ALA A 154 -25.03 0.51 -0.74
N ALA A 155 -23.77 0.60 -0.31
CA ALA A 155 -23.24 1.73 0.44
C ALA A 155 -22.01 2.30 -0.25
N PRO A 156 -21.73 3.62 -0.16
CA PRO A 156 -20.52 4.20 -0.76
C PRO A 156 -19.27 3.66 -0.06
N HIS A 157 -18.20 3.44 -0.85
CA HIS A 157 -16.90 3.01 -0.32
C HIS A 157 -16.09 4.22 0.16
N VAL A 158 -16.37 4.69 1.37
CA VAL A 158 -15.68 5.80 2.04
C VAL A 158 -15.22 5.36 3.43
N SER A 159 -14.40 6.17 4.11
CA SER A 159 -14.00 5.84 5.49
C SER A 159 -15.23 5.74 6.40
N PRO A 160 -15.29 4.76 7.32
CA PRO A 160 -16.44 4.59 8.23
C PRO A 160 -16.75 5.86 9.01
N GLU A 161 -15.74 6.56 9.52
CA GLU A 161 -15.92 7.81 10.28
C GLU A 161 -16.52 8.93 9.43
N GLY A 162 -16.01 9.15 8.21
CA GLY A 162 -16.51 10.19 7.31
C GLY A 162 -17.87 9.86 6.68
N GLY A 163 -18.15 8.57 6.46
CA GLY A 163 -19.32 8.07 5.75
C GLY A 163 -20.39 7.45 6.65
N TRP A 164 -20.29 7.56 7.98
CA TRP A 164 -21.12 6.82 8.92
C TRP A 164 -22.64 6.98 8.70
N ARG A 165 -23.09 8.18 8.28
CA ARG A 165 -24.52 8.43 7.99
C ARG A 165 -25.01 7.59 6.81
N SER A 166 -24.24 7.54 5.73
CA SER A 166 -24.60 6.75 4.54
C SER A 166 -24.59 5.25 4.84
N TYR A 167 -23.61 4.79 5.63
CA TYR A 167 -23.58 3.40 6.10
C TYR A 167 -24.78 3.10 7.01
N ALA A 168 -25.04 3.94 7.99
CA ALA A 168 -26.16 3.74 8.91
C ALA A 168 -27.50 3.70 8.17
N SER A 169 -27.73 4.60 7.22
CA SER A 169 -28.94 4.61 6.38
C SER A 169 -29.07 3.32 5.56
N ALA A 170 -27.99 2.88 4.93
CA ALA A 170 -28.00 1.67 4.11
C ALA A 170 -28.22 0.39 4.95
N TYR A 171 -27.47 0.22 6.03
CA TYR A 171 -27.46 -1.01 6.82
C TYR A 171 -28.63 -1.12 7.80
N ARG A 172 -29.26 -0.01 8.20
CA ARG A 172 -30.46 -0.03 9.06
C ARG A 172 -31.62 -0.76 8.41
N ALA A 173 -31.71 -0.77 7.08
CA ALA A 173 -32.74 -1.48 6.35
C ALA A 173 -32.59 -3.02 6.41
N LEU A 174 -31.45 -3.54 6.89
CA LEU A 174 -31.24 -4.98 7.01
C LEU A 174 -32.01 -5.54 8.22
N PRO A 175 -32.68 -6.71 8.06
CA PRO A 175 -33.25 -7.42 9.17
C PRO A 175 -32.19 -7.79 10.22
N GLY A 176 -32.57 -7.82 11.50
CA GLY A 176 -31.67 -8.16 12.60
C GLY A 176 -31.07 -9.58 12.51
N ASP A 177 -31.70 -10.48 11.75
CA ASP A 177 -31.28 -11.87 11.49
C ASP A 177 -30.45 -12.02 10.21
N ALA A 178 -30.04 -10.93 9.58
CA ALA A 178 -29.32 -10.99 8.30
C ALA A 178 -27.97 -11.74 8.39
N GLY A 179 -27.36 -11.77 9.58
CA GLY A 179 -26.11 -12.51 9.82
C GLY A 179 -26.26 -14.03 9.88
N GLU A 180 -27.47 -14.56 10.01
CA GLU A 180 -27.76 -16.01 10.09
C GLU A 180 -28.07 -16.64 8.73
N ARG A 181 -28.10 -15.82 7.66
CA ARG A 181 -28.54 -16.23 6.31
C ARG A 181 -27.38 -16.55 5.34
N THR A 182 -26.24 -16.99 5.83
CA THR A 182 -25.12 -17.45 5.01
C THR A 182 -25.19 -18.93 4.69
#